data_4ec36cbd3a9362ef524d2b769940f1b4
#
_entry.id   4ec36cbd3a9362ef524d2b769940f1b4
#
_cell.length_a   1.000
_cell.length_b   1.000
_cell.length_c   1.000
_cell.angle_alpha   90.00
_cell.angle_beta   90.00
_cell.angle_gamma   90.00
#
_symmetry.space_group_name_H-M   'P 1'
#
loop_
_entity.id
_entity.type
_entity.pdbx_description
1 polymer ?
#
loop_
_entity_poly.entity_id
_entity_poly.type
_entity_poly.pdbx_seq_one_letter_code
_entity_poly.pdbx_strand_id
1 'polypeptide(L)'
;AYIVDYIFNGIATYNMAKRRGVSAPYTAFIPFARFFLTGKLAEQFELAQYGRTRKHSVRLVVTGSILSVSVIAFFGAFFPFMNNAFTTLPMIEEGAASGVSMIYSSGLLLVLSLILMMVSYLYVFFNAMTNYKIFRSQNPRTCVLFTILSLVINPFSCFALFAQRKRDDGFIELNDKFGAQHQA
;
A
#
# COMPACT_ATOMS: atom_id res chain seq x y z
N ALA A 1 13.33 9.44 7.41
CA ALA A 1 11.90 9.19 7.67
C ALA A 1 11.46 7.82 7.13
N TYR A 2 11.64 7.48 5.85
CA TYR A 2 11.15 6.23 5.24
C TYR A 2 11.71 4.94 5.85
N ILE A 3 12.99 4.91 6.25
CA ILE A 3 13.60 3.73 6.87
C ILE A 3 12.96 3.43 8.22
N VAL A 4 12.72 4.46 9.03
CA VAL A 4 12.08 4.33 10.33
C VAL A 4 10.64 3.83 10.17
N ASP A 5 9.88 4.43 9.24
CA ASP A 5 8.52 3.98 8.89
C ASP A 5 8.50 2.51 8.46
N TYR A 6 9.44 2.11 7.62
CA TYR A 6 9.57 0.74 7.15
C TYR A 6 9.82 -0.25 8.29
N ILE A 7 10.74 0.07 9.21
CA ILE A 7 11.10 -0.78 10.35
C ILE A 7 9.92 -0.91 11.33
N PHE A 8 9.31 0.22 11.74
CA PHE A 8 8.20 0.20 12.70
C PHE A 8 6.99 -0.57 12.15
N ASN A 9 6.66 -0.38 10.88
CA ASN A 9 5.58 -1.10 10.22
C ASN A 9 5.90 -2.60 10.08
N GLY A 10 7.15 -2.94 9.74
CA GLY A 10 7.62 -4.33 9.69
C GLY A 10 7.48 -5.03 11.04
N ILE A 11 7.96 -4.40 12.13
CA ILE A 11 7.87 -4.95 13.49
C ILE A 11 6.39 -5.11 13.91
N ALA A 12 5.55 -4.11 13.64
CA ALA A 12 4.14 -4.17 13.98
C ALA A 12 3.44 -5.33 13.27
N THR A 13 3.62 -5.43 11.95
CA THR A 13 3.03 -6.49 11.11
C THR A 13 3.55 -7.88 11.50
N TYR A 14 4.86 -8.00 11.78
CA TYR A 14 5.47 -9.25 12.27
C TYR A 14 4.84 -9.73 13.57
N ASN A 15 4.73 -8.84 14.56
CA ASN A 15 4.16 -9.19 15.86
C ASN A 15 2.68 -9.60 15.75
N MET A 16 1.89 -8.90 14.94
CA MET A 16 0.50 -9.27 14.69
C MET A 16 0.39 -10.63 13.99
N ALA A 17 1.19 -10.85 12.94
CA ALA A 17 1.19 -12.10 12.19
C ALA A 17 1.60 -13.30 13.07
N LYS A 18 2.63 -13.12 13.91
CA LYS A 18 3.09 -14.15 14.85
C LYS A 18 2.00 -14.52 15.86
N ARG A 19 1.32 -13.54 16.45
CA ARG A 19 0.24 -13.79 17.42
C ARG A 19 -0.98 -14.46 16.81
N ARG A 20 -1.30 -14.13 15.56
CA ARG A 20 -2.45 -14.70 14.84
C ARG A 20 -2.13 -16.00 14.10
N GLY A 21 -0.94 -16.56 14.28
CA GLY A 21 -0.55 -17.81 13.66
C GLY A 21 -0.48 -17.77 12.12
N VAL A 22 -0.23 -16.57 11.54
CA VAL A 22 -0.05 -16.46 10.09
C VAL A 22 1.27 -17.10 9.71
N SER A 23 1.25 -17.93 8.66
CA SER A 23 2.47 -18.57 8.15
C SER A 23 3.48 -17.53 7.67
N ALA A 24 4.75 -17.75 7.98
CA ALA A 24 5.89 -16.94 7.54
C ALA A 24 5.83 -15.45 7.97
N PRO A 25 5.74 -15.11 9.28
CA PRO A 25 5.64 -13.73 9.76
C PRO A 25 6.86 -12.88 9.41
N TYR A 26 8.04 -13.50 9.17
CA TYR A 26 9.28 -12.81 8.75
C TYR A 26 9.17 -12.10 7.39
N THR A 27 8.18 -12.45 6.57
CA THR A 27 7.90 -11.75 5.30
C THR A 27 7.47 -10.30 5.49
N ALA A 28 7.15 -9.88 6.73
CA ALA A 28 6.92 -8.48 7.10
C ALA A 28 8.09 -7.55 6.74
N PHE A 29 9.33 -8.09 6.71
CA PHE A 29 10.55 -7.35 6.41
C PHE A 29 10.94 -7.40 4.93
N ILE A 30 10.20 -8.11 4.08
CA ILE A 30 10.42 -8.16 2.64
C ILE A 30 9.44 -7.19 1.97
N PRO A 31 9.89 -6.19 1.17
CA PRO A 31 9.03 -5.11 0.68
C PRO A 31 7.74 -5.58 0.01
N PHE A 32 7.83 -6.48 -0.96
CA PHE A 32 6.64 -6.98 -1.68
C PHE A 32 5.85 -8.01 -0.87
N ALA A 33 6.53 -8.89 -0.12
CA ALA A 33 5.87 -9.90 0.69
C ALA A 33 5.11 -9.31 1.89
N ARG A 34 5.50 -8.10 2.35
CA ARG A 34 4.76 -7.36 3.37
C ARG A 34 3.33 -7.04 2.93
N PHE A 35 3.11 -6.66 1.66
CA PHE A 35 1.76 -6.40 1.15
C PHE A 35 0.89 -7.65 1.20
N PHE A 36 1.47 -8.80 0.88
CA PHE A 36 0.77 -10.07 0.99
C PHE A 36 0.41 -10.38 2.45
N LEU A 37 1.35 -10.21 3.37
CA LEU A 37 1.12 -10.47 4.79
C LEU A 37 0.06 -9.55 5.39
N THR A 38 0.12 -8.24 5.08
CA THR A 38 -0.87 -7.25 5.50
C THR A 38 -2.27 -7.61 4.97
N GLY A 39 -2.35 -8.03 3.71
CA GLY A 39 -3.59 -8.52 3.12
C GLY A 39 -4.12 -9.78 3.80
N LYS A 40 -3.24 -10.73 4.19
CA LYS A 40 -3.60 -11.93 4.93
C LYS A 40 -4.17 -11.64 6.31
N LEU A 41 -3.59 -10.68 7.03
CA LEU A 41 -4.12 -10.23 8.33
C LEU A 41 -5.54 -9.65 8.21
N ALA A 42 -5.81 -8.88 7.15
CA ALA A 42 -7.15 -8.36 6.87
C ALA A 42 -8.14 -9.48 6.46
N GLU A 43 -7.68 -10.48 5.69
CA GLU A 43 -8.48 -11.66 5.31
C GLU A 43 -8.89 -12.48 6.52
N GLN A 44 -7.98 -12.72 7.48
CA GLN A 44 -8.31 -13.44 8.72
C GLN A 44 -9.39 -12.72 9.53
N PHE A 45 -9.30 -11.40 9.63
CA PHE A 45 -10.32 -10.62 10.32
C PHE A 45 -11.67 -10.67 9.60
N GLU A 46 -11.68 -10.59 8.26
CA GLU A 46 -12.90 -10.69 7.46
C GLU A 46 -13.53 -12.08 7.55
N LEU A 47 -12.71 -13.14 7.56
CA LEU A 47 -13.19 -14.51 7.77
C LEU A 47 -13.87 -14.65 9.13
N ALA A 48 -13.24 -14.12 10.19
CA ALA A 48 -13.81 -14.16 11.54
C ALA A 48 -15.10 -13.34 11.64
N GLN A 49 -15.23 -12.22 10.91
CA GLN A 49 -16.39 -11.34 10.98
C GLN A 49 -17.58 -11.79 10.12
N TYR A 50 -17.32 -12.30 8.91
CA TYR A 50 -18.36 -12.52 7.89
C TYR A 50 -18.43 -13.99 7.41
N GLY A 51 -17.56 -14.88 7.88
CA GLY A 51 -17.45 -16.24 7.38
C GLY A 51 -17.01 -16.35 5.92
N ARG A 52 -16.65 -15.25 5.27
CA ARG A 52 -16.22 -15.18 3.86
C ARG A 52 -14.94 -14.39 3.77
N THR A 53 -14.01 -14.84 2.91
CA THR A 53 -12.77 -14.11 2.62
C THR A 53 -12.82 -13.49 1.23
N ARG A 54 -12.47 -12.20 1.14
CA ARG A 54 -12.09 -11.59 -0.13
C ARG A 54 -10.56 -11.62 -0.22
N LYS A 55 -10.01 -11.98 -1.35
CA LYS A 55 -8.56 -12.09 -1.57
C LYS A 55 -7.86 -10.71 -1.55
N HIS A 56 -7.80 -10.09 -0.36
CA HIS A 56 -7.16 -8.78 -0.17
C HIS A 56 -5.66 -8.85 -0.38
N SER A 57 -5.01 -9.95 0.04
CA SER A 57 -3.59 -10.19 -0.16
C SER A 57 -3.20 -10.12 -1.65
N VAL A 58 -3.96 -10.81 -2.51
CA VAL A 58 -3.72 -10.81 -3.95
C VAL A 58 -3.93 -9.42 -4.55
N ARG A 59 -5.00 -8.72 -4.16
CA ARG A 59 -5.29 -7.36 -4.67
C ARG A 59 -4.19 -6.38 -4.31
N LEU A 60 -3.70 -6.39 -3.07
CA LEU A 60 -2.61 -5.51 -2.64
C LEU A 60 -1.29 -5.82 -3.36
N VAL A 61 -0.96 -7.09 -3.52
CA VAL A 61 0.26 -7.48 -4.23
C VAL A 61 0.17 -7.07 -5.71
N VAL A 62 -0.95 -7.35 -6.38
CA VAL A 62 -1.13 -7.01 -7.79
C VAL A 62 -1.09 -5.49 -8.00
N THR A 63 -1.85 -4.72 -7.22
CA THR A 63 -1.86 -3.26 -7.37
C THR A 63 -0.53 -2.63 -6.98
N GLY A 64 0.14 -3.14 -5.93
CA GLY A 64 1.47 -2.69 -5.53
C GLY A 64 2.55 -3.02 -6.56
N SER A 65 2.49 -4.19 -7.21
CA SER A 65 3.42 -4.56 -8.28
C SER A 65 3.20 -3.70 -9.53
N ILE A 66 1.95 -3.48 -9.95
CA ILE A 66 1.63 -2.59 -11.08
C ILE A 66 2.11 -1.18 -10.79
N LEU A 67 1.90 -0.66 -9.57
CA LEU A 67 2.39 0.66 -9.16
C LEU A 67 3.91 0.74 -9.27
N SER A 68 4.64 -0.27 -8.77
CA SER A 68 6.10 -0.30 -8.83
C SER A 68 6.62 -0.32 -10.27
N VAL A 69 6.01 -1.11 -11.15
CA VAL A 69 6.36 -1.13 -12.59
C VAL A 69 6.05 0.21 -13.24
N SER A 70 4.91 0.82 -12.94
CA SER A 70 4.53 2.14 -13.47
C SER A 70 5.50 3.24 -13.04
N VAL A 71 5.97 3.21 -11.79
CA VAL A 71 6.99 4.15 -11.27
C VAL A 71 8.31 3.97 -12.01
N ILE A 72 8.78 2.73 -12.18
CA ILE A 72 10.02 2.44 -12.92
C ILE A 72 9.91 2.91 -14.37
N ALA A 73 8.79 2.62 -15.04
CA ALA A 73 8.55 3.05 -16.43
C ALA A 73 8.52 4.57 -16.55
N PHE A 74 7.87 5.26 -15.60
CA PHE A 74 7.83 6.72 -15.58
C PHE A 74 9.24 7.34 -15.44
N PHE A 75 10.02 6.89 -14.46
CA PHE A 75 11.38 7.41 -14.29
C PHE A 75 12.29 7.00 -15.45
N GLY A 76 12.13 5.81 -16.02
CA GLY A 76 12.86 5.38 -17.21
C GLY A 76 12.62 6.25 -18.43
N ALA A 77 11.41 6.83 -18.58
CA ALA A 77 11.09 7.78 -19.63
C ALA A 77 11.46 9.23 -19.25
N PHE A 78 11.36 9.58 -17.96
CA PHE A 78 11.61 10.91 -17.46
C PHE A 78 13.09 11.31 -17.57
N PHE A 79 14.02 10.43 -17.19
CA PHE A 79 15.46 10.74 -17.25
C PHE A 79 15.97 11.04 -18.66
N PRO A 80 15.69 10.24 -19.70
CA PRO A 80 16.06 10.60 -21.07
C PRO A 80 15.41 11.90 -21.55
N PHE A 81 14.14 12.14 -21.19
CA PHE A 81 13.46 13.39 -21.53
C PHE A 81 14.17 14.59 -20.94
N MET A 82 14.50 14.55 -19.64
CA MET A 82 15.24 15.65 -18.99
C MET A 82 16.61 15.88 -19.64
N ASN A 83 17.35 14.81 -19.92
CA ASN A 83 18.65 14.91 -20.57
C ASN A 83 18.53 15.58 -21.97
N ASN A 84 17.56 15.14 -22.76
CA ASN A 84 17.30 15.74 -24.09
C ASN A 84 16.84 17.19 -23.97
N ALA A 85 16.00 17.54 -22.98
CA ALA A 85 15.56 18.91 -22.75
C ALA A 85 16.74 19.82 -22.43
N PHE A 86 17.67 19.40 -21.56
CA PHE A 86 18.84 20.20 -21.22
C PHE A 86 19.85 20.34 -22.37
N THR A 87 19.96 19.34 -23.24
CA THR A 87 20.91 19.41 -24.39
C THR A 87 20.34 20.17 -25.59
N THR A 88 19.01 20.18 -25.77
CA THR A 88 18.36 20.86 -26.93
C THR A 88 17.95 22.30 -26.67
N LEU A 89 17.76 22.71 -25.39
CA LEU A 89 17.43 24.11 -25.08
C LEU A 89 18.42 25.15 -25.65
N PRO A 90 19.75 24.94 -25.70
CA PRO A 90 20.67 25.88 -26.34
C PRO A 90 20.66 25.82 -27.86
N MET A 91 20.02 24.83 -28.52
CA MET A 91 20.02 24.60 -29.97
C MET A 91 18.70 24.94 -30.67
N ILE A 92 17.81 25.70 -30.02
CA ILE A 92 16.48 26.04 -30.56
C ILE A 92 16.58 26.90 -31.86
N GLU A 93 17.79 27.41 -32.23
CA GLU A 93 17.99 28.15 -33.46
C GLU A 93 18.12 27.29 -34.72
N GLU A 94 18.29 25.98 -34.63
CA GLU A 94 18.52 25.10 -35.79
C GLU A 94 17.51 23.95 -35.91
N GLY A 95 16.29 24.22 -36.31
CA GLY A 95 15.50 23.26 -37.11
C GLY A 95 14.37 22.53 -36.44
N ALA A 96 13.24 22.44 -37.16
CA ALA A 96 11.97 21.84 -36.82
C ALA A 96 12.00 20.35 -36.38
N ALA A 97 13.07 19.62 -36.68
CA ALA A 97 13.17 18.17 -36.35
C ALA A 97 13.35 17.91 -34.84
N SER A 98 14.01 18.80 -34.11
CA SER A 98 14.18 18.67 -32.64
C SER A 98 12.88 18.94 -31.88
N GLY A 99 12.02 19.81 -32.39
CA GLY A 99 10.72 20.12 -31.82
C GLY A 99 9.75 18.94 -31.85
N VAL A 100 9.75 18.16 -32.92
CA VAL A 100 8.86 17.01 -33.08
C VAL A 100 9.19 15.90 -32.08
N SER A 101 10.46 15.58 -31.85
CA SER A 101 10.88 14.58 -30.87
C SER A 101 10.53 14.97 -29.43
N MET A 102 10.63 16.26 -29.09
CA MET A 102 10.19 16.79 -27.80
C MET A 102 8.68 16.66 -27.59
N ILE A 103 7.86 16.92 -28.61
CA ILE A 103 6.40 16.79 -28.53
C ILE A 103 6.02 15.33 -28.27
N TYR A 104 6.60 14.36 -28.99
CA TYR A 104 6.33 12.94 -28.75
C TYR A 104 6.77 12.48 -27.35
N SER A 105 7.94 12.87 -26.87
CA SER A 105 8.44 12.49 -25.57
C SER A 105 7.63 13.11 -24.43
N SER A 106 7.18 14.36 -24.56
CA SER A 106 6.30 15.01 -23.60
C SER A 106 4.91 14.36 -23.57
N GLY A 107 4.36 13.99 -24.73
CA GLY A 107 3.09 13.27 -24.82
C GLY A 107 3.15 11.90 -24.14
N LEU A 108 4.23 11.14 -24.32
CA LEU A 108 4.45 9.86 -23.66
C LEU A 108 4.51 10.02 -22.13
N LEU A 109 5.25 11.00 -21.64
CA LEU A 109 5.34 11.29 -20.21
C LEU A 109 3.99 11.69 -19.60
N LEU A 110 3.18 12.45 -20.33
CA LEU A 110 1.84 12.83 -19.91
C LEU A 110 0.96 11.58 -19.77
N VAL A 111 0.93 10.69 -20.74
CA VAL A 111 0.19 9.44 -20.67
C VAL A 111 0.67 8.56 -19.52
N LEU A 112 1.98 8.40 -19.35
CA LEU A 112 2.54 7.62 -18.23
C LEU A 112 2.20 8.23 -16.88
N SER A 113 2.19 9.56 -16.75
CA SER A 113 1.80 10.24 -15.51
C SER A 113 0.34 10.03 -15.16
N LEU A 114 -0.57 10.04 -16.15
CA LEU A 114 -1.99 9.75 -15.95
C LEU A 114 -2.19 8.29 -15.51
N ILE A 115 -1.51 7.34 -16.13
CA ILE A 115 -1.57 5.93 -15.73
C ILE A 115 -1.06 5.77 -14.30
N LEU A 116 0.09 6.37 -13.97
CA LEU A 116 0.66 6.33 -12.63
C LEU A 116 -0.30 6.91 -11.59
N MET A 117 -0.96 8.02 -11.90
CA MET A 117 -1.95 8.66 -11.02
C MET A 117 -3.15 7.73 -10.77
N MET A 118 -3.71 7.12 -11.81
CA MET A 118 -4.85 6.20 -11.70
C MET A 118 -4.49 4.95 -10.87
N VAL A 119 -3.34 4.33 -11.13
CA VAL A 119 -2.87 3.16 -10.38
C VAL A 119 -2.58 3.52 -8.92
N SER A 120 -2.02 4.71 -8.67
CA SER A 120 -1.75 5.21 -7.32
C SER A 120 -3.04 5.37 -6.52
N TYR A 121 -4.10 5.94 -7.09
CA TYR A 121 -5.40 6.04 -6.43
C TYR A 121 -6.00 4.67 -6.09
N LEU A 122 -5.94 3.72 -7.01
CA LEU A 122 -6.40 2.34 -6.76
C LEU A 122 -5.62 1.68 -5.62
N TYR A 123 -4.30 1.84 -5.61
CA TYR A 123 -3.46 1.32 -4.54
C TYR A 123 -3.80 1.94 -3.19
N VAL A 124 -3.93 3.27 -3.11
CA VAL A 124 -4.31 3.99 -1.88
C VAL A 124 -5.66 3.51 -1.38
N PHE A 125 -6.64 3.32 -2.26
CA PHE A 125 -7.96 2.82 -1.91
C PHE A 125 -7.91 1.41 -1.29
N PHE A 126 -7.23 0.46 -1.93
CA PHE A 126 -7.10 -0.90 -1.39
C PHE A 126 -6.29 -0.95 -0.10
N ASN A 127 -5.24 -0.14 0.00
CA ASN A 127 -4.44 -0.02 1.22
C ASN A 127 -5.26 0.56 2.38
N ALA A 128 -6.06 1.60 2.13
CA ALA A 128 -6.95 2.18 3.12
C ALA A 128 -8.00 1.18 3.63
N MET A 129 -8.63 0.41 2.72
CA MET A 129 -9.57 -0.64 3.10
C MET A 129 -8.91 -1.73 3.96
N THR A 130 -7.68 -2.11 3.63
CA THR A 130 -6.93 -3.11 4.38
C THR A 130 -6.54 -2.59 5.75
N ASN A 131 -6.02 -1.37 5.83
CA ASN A 131 -5.66 -0.71 7.09
C ASN A 131 -6.88 -0.54 8.00
N TYR A 132 -8.03 -0.14 7.45
CA TYR A 132 -9.29 -0.06 8.20
C TYR A 132 -9.64 -1.38 8.89
N LYS A 133 -9.52 -2.51 8.16
CA LYS A 133 -9.79 -3.84 8.73
C LYS A 133 -8.80 -4.22 9.83
N ILE A 134 -7.52 -3.89 9.64
CA ILE A 134 -6.49 -4.13 10.63
C ILE A 134 -6.74 -3.27 11.89
N PHE A 135 -6.99 -1.98 11.74
CA PHE A 135 -7.30 -1.10 12.88
C PHE A 135 -8.58 -1.52 13.60
N ARG A 136 -9.61 -1.94 12.85
CA ARG A 136 -10.84 -2.45 13.42
C ARG A 136 -10.62 -3.75 14.22
N SER A 137 -9.71 -4.61 13.77
CA SER A 137 -9.35 -5.82 14.49
C SER A 137 -8.58 -5.56 15.78
N GLN A 138 -7.87 -4.42 15.87
CA GLN A 138 -7.11 -4.02 17.05
C GLN A 138 -7.98 -3.24 18.03
N ASN A 139 -8.68 -2.21 17.55
CA ASN A 139 -9.55 -1.38 18.37
C ASN A 139 -10.76 -0.88 17.55
N PRO A 140 -11.94 -1.48 17.72
CA PRO A 140 -13.14 -1.12 16.93
C PRO A 140 -13.62 0.32 17.18
N ARG A 141 -13.35 0.92 18.34
CA ARG A 141 -13.82 2.27 18.69
C ARG A 141 -13.07 3.38 17.96
N THR A 142 -11.79 3.19 17.67
CA THR A 142 -10.91 4.23 17.09
C THR A 142 -10.49 3.95 15.65
N CYS A 143 -10.96 2.84 15.06
CA CYS A 143 -10.52 2.37 13.73
C CYS A 143 -10.74 3.41 12.62
N VAL A 144 -11.88 4.12 12.62
CA VAL A 144 -12.20 5.13 11.61
C VAL A 144 -11.22 6.30 11.70
N LEU A 145 -10.99 6.81 12.91
CA LEU A 145 -10.09 7.93 13.16
C LEU A 145 -8.65 7.58 12.71
N PHE A 146 -8.16 6.40 13.07
CA PHE A 146 -6.81 5.96 12.67
C PHE A 146 -6.69 5.72 11.17
N THR A 147 -7.74 5.26 10.50
CA THR A 147 -7.75 5.11 9.04
C THR A 147 -7.69 6.47 8.35
N ILE A 148 -8.49 7.44 8.79
CA ILE A 148 -8.47 8.81 8.23
C ILE A 148 -7.11 9.45 8.46
N LEU A 149 -6.57 9.38 9.69
CA LEU A 149 -5.24 9.91 10.00
C LEU A 149 -4.13 9.24 9.18
N SER A 150 -4.24 7.94 8.92
CA SER A 150 -3.26 7.23 8.10
C SER A 150 -3.31 7.61 6.61
N LEU A 151 -4.42 8.15 6.13
CA LEU A 151 -4.55 8.68 4.78
C LEU A 151 -3.99 10.09 4.66
N VAL A 152 -4.20 10.92 5.69
CA VAL A 152 -3.77 12.33 5.69
C VAL A 152 -2.30 12.47 6.04
N ILE A 153 -1.84 11.71 7.04
CA ILE A 153 -0.46 11.78 7.55
C ILE A 153 0.23 10.45 7.23
N ASN A 154 1.03 10.42 6.16
CA ASN A 154 1.65 9.20 5.65
C ASN A 154 2.45 8.39 6.70
N PRO A 155 3.30 8.98 7.59
CA PRO A 155 3.99 8.21 8.62
C PRO A 155 3.09 7.79 9.79
N PHE A 156 1.87 8.31 9.91
CA PHE A 156 0.98 8.01 11.04
C PHE A 156 0.55 6.54 11.07
N SER A 157 0.37 5.91 9.92
CA SER A 157 -0.06 4.50 9.84
C SER A 157 0.91 3.56 10.56
N CYS A 158 2.22 3.78 10.43
CA CYS A 158 3.22 2.95 11.07
C CYS A 158 3.26 3.13 12.59
N PHE A 159 3.15 4.37 13.08
CA PHE A 159 3.09 4.65 14.51
C PHE A 159 1.83 4.09 15.15
N ALA A 160 0.67 4.23 14.49
CA ALA A 160 -0.59 3.69 14.96
C ALA A 160 -0.56 2.16 15.03
N LEU A 161 -0.07 1.48 13.99
CA LEU A 161 0.10 0.04 13.97
C LEU A 161 1.09 -0.43 15.03
N PHE A 162 2.20 0.28 15.21
CA PHE A 162 3.19 -0.04 16.21
C PHE A 162 2.66 0.16 17.63
N ALA A 163 1.96 1.24 17.91
CA ALA A 163 1.36 1.51 19.23
C ALA A 163 0.31 0.47 19.60
N GLN A 164 -0.48 0.03 18.61
CA GLN A 164 -1.55 -0.95 18.81
C GLN A 164 -1.11 -2.41 18.60
N ARG A 165 0.16 -2.69 18.29
CA ARG A 165 0.68 -4.02 17.96
C ARG A 165 0.39 -5.12 18.99
N LYS A 166 0.09 -4.74 20.23
CA LYS A 166 -0.25 -5.67 21.32
C LYS A 166 -1.77 -5.83 21.53
N ARG A 167 -2.59 -5.02 20.88
CA ARG A 167 -4.05 -5.04 21.02
C ARG A 167 -4.67 -5.90 19.93
N ASP A 168 -5.59 -6.76 20.29
CA ASP A 168 -6.42 -7.58 19.39
C ASP A 168 -7.88 -7.59 19.89
N ASP A 169 -8.31 -6.49 20.53
CA ASP A 169 -9.59 -6.39 21.22
C ASP A 169 -10.76 -6.71 20.27
N GLY A 170 -10.71 -6.20 19.04
CA GLY A 170 -11.74 -6.46 18.03
C GLY A 170 -11.74 -7.89 17.49
N PHE A 171 -10.60 -8.57 17.50
CA PHE A 171 -10.51 -9.97 17.08
C PHE A 171 -11.01 -10.91 18.18
N ILE A 172 -10.70 -10.61 19.43
CA ILE A 172 -11.17 -11.35 20.60
C ILE A 172 -12.69 -11.23 20.74
N GLU A 173 -13.23 -10.01 20.64
CA GLU A 173 -14.68 -9.75 20.72
C GLU A 173 -15.46 -10.54 19.65
N LEU A 174 -14.91 -10.69 18.45
CA LEU A 174 -15.52 -11.49 17.40
C LEU A 174 -15.47 -13.00 17.71
N ASN A 175 -14.32 -13.50 18.19
CA ASN A 175 -14.19 -14.92 18.54
C ASN A 175 -15.14 -15.30 19.67
N ASP A 176 -15.34 -14.45 20.65
CA ASP A 176 -16.29 -14.68 21.74
C ASP A 176 -17.74 -14.74 21.24
N LYS A 177 -18.12 -13.84 20.32
CA LYS A 177 -19.45 -13.83 19.71
C LYS A 177 -19.73 -15.10 18.89
N PHE A 178 -18.76 -15.57 18.11
CA PHE A 178 -18.92 -16.78 17.29
C PHE A 178 -18.73 -18.06 18.10
N GLY A 179 -17.86 -18.08 19.11
CA GLY A 179 -17.71 -19.20 20.04
C GLY A 179 -18.99 -19.49 20.81
N ALA A 180 -19.70 -18.45 21.24
CA ALA A 180 -21.01 -18.60 21.90
C ALA A 180 -22.11 -19.13 20.97
N GLN A 181 -22.07 -18.85 19.66
CA GLN A 181 -23.04 -19.35 18.69
C GLN A 181 -22.84 -20.83 18.32
N HIS A 182 -21.65 -21.39 18.49
CA HIS A 182 -21.37 -22.80 18.22
C HIS A 182 -21.58 -23.70 19.43
N GLN A 183 -21.84 -23.13 20.63
CA GLN A 183 -22.12 -23.88 21.85
C GLN A 183 -23.61 -23.88 22.22
N ALA A 184 -24.46 -23.20 21.46
CA ALA A 184 -25.91 -23.18 21.57
C ALA A 184 -26.56 -24.00 20.46
#